data_dea6ac4ffb2ebb867012854655886d6b
#
_entry.id   dea6ac4ffb2ebb867012854655886d6b
#
_cell.length_a   1.000
_cell.length_b   1.000
_cell.length_c   1.000
_cell.angle_alpha   90.00
_cell.angle_beta   90.00
_cell.angle_gamma   90.00
#
_symmetry.space_group_name_H-M   'P 1'
#
loop_
_entity.id
_entity.type
_entity.pdbx_description
1 polymer ?
#
loop_
_entity_poly.entity_id
_entity_poly.type
_entity_poly.pdbx_seq_one_letter_code
_entity_poly.pdbx_strand_id
1 'polypeptide(L)'
;MDLSTPPLSLLPLSPEWTGQAAPLYEQAFPLAERRPTDVWTQMLGGHRYFSGYAIAEGGDFCGLLTAWHFETFVYVEHFAILPEGSGCRFRPWGPTAPG
;
A
#
# COMPACT_ATOMS: atom_id res chain seq x y z
N MET A 1 12.24 24.34 -2.77
CA MET A 1 12.04 22.89 -2.58
C MET A 1 12.50 22.50 -1.20
N ASP A 2 11.66 21.76 -0.51
CA ASP A 2 12.01 21.33 0.83
C ASP A 2 12.85 20.07 0.75
N LEU A 3 14.12 20.19 0.98
CA LEU A 3 15.01 19.06 0.87
C LEU A 3 14.95 18.16 2.10
N SER A 4 14.20 18.55 3.12
CA SER A 4 14.11 17.70 4.30
C SER A 4 13.04 16.65 4.17
N THR A 5 12.19 16.75 3.15
CA THR A 5 11.14 15.76 2.96
C THR A 5 11.69 14.56 2.21
N PRO A 6 11.60 13.37 2.78
CA PRO A 6 12.10 12.18 2.08
C PRO A 6 11.32 11.92 0.80
N PRO A 7 11.94 11.33 -0.20
CA PRO A 7 11.23 11.01 -1.43
C PRO A 7 10.21 9.91 -1.19
N LEU A 8 9.11 10.02 -1.92
CA LEU A 8 8.06 9.02 -1.88
C LEU A 8 8.26 8.07 -3.06
N SER A 9 8.19 6.79 -2.79
CA SER A 9 8.41 5.77 -3.82
C SER A 9 7.33 4.72 -3.79
N LEU A 10 7.04 4.17 -4.96
CA LEU A 10 6.22 2.97 -5.08
C LEU A 10 7.15 1.84 -5.45
N LEU A 11 7.23 0.84 -4.61
CA LEU A 11 8.11 -0.29 -4.84
C LEU A 11 7.29 -1.57 -4.93
N PRO A 12 7.72 -2.56 -5.71
CA PRO A 12 6.96 -3.80 -5.77
C PRO A 12 6.80 -4.39 -4.38
N LEU A 13 5.62 -4.92 -4.09
CA LEU A 13 5.35 -5.47 -2.78
C LEU A 13 5.93 -6.88 -2.72
N SER A 14 7.22 -6.94 -2.58
CA SER A 14 7.97 -8.20 -2.54
C SER A 14 8.04 -8.71 -1.11
N PRO A 15 8.59 -9.91 -0.89
CA PRO A 15 8.63 -10.47 0.46
C PRO A 15 9.26 -9.58 1.51
N GLU A 16 10.16 -8.70 1.13
CA GLU A 16 10.78 -7.82 2.11
C GLU A 16 9.78 -6.84 2.71
N TRP A 17 8.66 -6.58 2.03
CA TRP A 17 7.66 -5.65 2.51
C TRP A 17 6.40 -6.31 3.06
N THR A 18 6.17 -7.58 2.73
CA THR A 18 4.90 -8.22 3.11
C THR A 18 4.74 -8.35 4.61
N GLY A 19 5.82 -8.45 5.35
CA GLY A 19 5.76 -8.52 6.80
C GLY A 19 5.16 -7.26 7.42
N GLN A 20 5.30 -6.13 6.75
CA GLN A 20 4.72 -4.87 7.21
C GLN A 20 3.39 -4.59 6.55
N ALA A 21 3.22 -5.04 5.32
CA ALA A 21 1.99 -4.79 4.56
C ALA A 21 0.82 -5.65 5.04
N ALA A 22 1.07 -6.90 5.41
CA ALA A 22 0.00 -7.79 5.80
C ALA A 22 -0.78 -7.30 7.03
N PRO A 23 -0.12 -6.84 8.11
CA PRO A 23 -0.87 -6.29 9.23
C PRO A 23 -1.70 -5.07 8.84
N LEU A 24 -1.16 -4.21 7.99
CA LEU A 24 -1.91 -3.04 7.54
C LEU A 24 -3.12 -3.46 6.72
N TYR A 25 -2.96 -4.42 5.83
CA TYR A 25 -4.05 -4.94 5.03
C TYR A 25 -5.17 -5.49 5.92
N GLU A 26 -4.80 -6.23 6.96
CA GLU A 26 -5.76 -6.82 7.86
C GLU A 26 -6.47 -5.79 8.72
N GLN A 27 -5.79 -4.71 9.08
CA GLN A 27 -6.38 -3.67 9.90
C GLN A 27 -7.20 -2.66 9.13
N ALA A 28 -6.78 -2.36 7.93
CA ALA A 28 -7.41 -1.29 7.16
C ALA A 28 -8.70 -1.70 6.47
N PHE A 29 -8.90 -3.00 6.23
CA PHE A 29 -10.05 -3.44 5.47
C PHE A 29 -10.85 -4.49 6.24
N PRO A 30 -12.19 -4.38 6.23
CA PRO A 30 -13.04 -5.37 6.92
C PRO A 30 -12.86 -6.75 6.31
N LEU A 31 -13.14 -7.77 7.11
CA LEU A 31 -12.98 -9.14 6.67
C LEU A 31 -13.71 -9.43 5.37
N ALA A 32 -14.88 -8.84 5.18
CA ALA A 32 -15.67 -9.06 3.97
C ALA A 32 -15.02 -8.47 2.73
N GLU A 33 -14.07 -7.55 2.91
CA GLU A 33 -13.40 -6.90 1.78
C GLU A 33 -11.99 -7.41 1.56
N ARG A 34 -11.55 -8.36 2.37
CA ARG A 34 -10.20 -8.90 2.26
C ARG A 34 -10.21 -10.32 1.74
N ARG A 35 -9.16 -10.68 1.04
CA ARG A 35 -8.88 -12.08 0.77
C ARG A 35 -8.13 -12.64 1.95
N PRO A 36 -8.16 -13.96 2.19
CA PRO A 36 -7.27 -14.55 3.18
C PRO A 36 -5.84 -14.10 2.91
N THR A 37 -5.10 -13.79 3.96
CA THR A 37 -3.78 -13.18 3.81
C THR A 37 -2.82 -14.03 3.01
N ASP A 38 -2.87 -15.35 3.16
CA ASP A 38 -2.01 -16.24 2.40
C ASP A 38 -2.34 -16.21 0.91
N VAL A 39 -3.61 -16.15 0.55
CA VAL A 39 -4.04 -16.05 -0.85
C VAL A 39 -3.59 -14.71 -1.43
N TRP A 40 -3.79 -13.65 -0.67
CA TRP A 40 -3.40 -12.29 -1.10
C TRP A 40 -1.89 -12.23 -1.37
N THR A 41 -1.10 -12.79 -0.46
CA THR A 41 0.34 -12.80 -0.60
C THR A 41 0.78 -13.58 -1.84
N GLN A 42 0.12 -14.69 -2.11
CA GLN A 42 0.44 -15.47 -3.30
C GLN A 42 0.10 -14.71 -4.58
N MET A 43 -1.01 -13.98 -4.58
CA MET A 43 -1.39 -13.18 -5.74
C MET A 43 -0.37 -12.08 -6.02
N LEU A 44 0.16 -11.48 -4.97
CA LEU A 44 1.16 -10.43 -5.15
C LEU A 44 2.41 -10.95 -5.84
N GLY A 45 2.72 -12.21 -5.63
CA GLY A 45 3.93 -12.79 -6.19
C GLY A 45 3.77 -13.38 -7.58
N GLY A 46 2.56 -13.62 -8.03
CA GLY A 46 2.44 -14.36 -9.26
C GLY A 46 1.22 -14.16 -10.13
N HIS A 47 0.31 -13.30 -9.74
CA HIS A 47 -0.87 -13.10 -10.56
C HIS A 47 -0.57 -12.17 -11.72
N ARG A 48 -0.97 -12.57 -12.91
CA ARG A 48 -0.60 -11.88 -14.13
C ARG A 48 -1.11 -10.44 -14.20
N TYR A 49 -2.31 -10.21 -13.72
CA TYR A 49 -2.95 -8.90 -13.84
C TYR A 49 -3.05 -8.14 -12.53
N PHE A 50 -2.59 -8.73 -11.44
CA PHE A 50 -2.70 -8.12 -10.12
C PHE A 50 -1.32 -7.74 -9.61
N SER A 51 -1.16 -6.51 -9.19
CA SER A 51 0.13 -6.03 -8.67
C SER A 51 -0.07 -5.35 -7.34
N GLY A 52 0.91 -5.48 -6.48
CA GLY A 52 0.93 -4.77 -5.23
C GLY A 52 2.17 -3.91 -5.12
N TYR A 53 2.03 -2.79 -4.45
CA TYR A 53 3.12 -1.85 -4.25
C TYR A 53 3.20 -1.45 -2.79
N ALA A 54 4.42 -1.33 -2.30
CA ALA A 54 4.67 -0.71 -1.02
C ALA A 54 4.87 0.78 -1.29
N ILE A 55 4.26 1.61 -0.47
CA ILE A 55 4.48 3.04 -0.52
C ILE A 55 5.52 3.33 0.54
N ALA A 56 6.67 3.83 0.12
CA ALA A 56 7.77 4.08 1.02
C ALA A 56 8.16 5.54 1.01
N GLU A 57 8.50 6.06 2.17
CA GLU A 57 8.96 7.44 2.31
C GLU A 57 10.36 7.38 2.88
N GLY A 58 11.34 7.73 2.06
CA GLY A 58 12.73 7.66 2.49
C GLY A 58 13.19 6.27 2.86
N GLY A 59 12.59 5.24 2.28
CA GLY A 59 12.96 3.86 2.59
C GLY A 59 12.10 3.20 3.66
N ASP A 60 11.22 3.97 4.32
CA ASP A 60 10.37 3.42 5.36
C ASP A 60 8.99 3.10 4.82
N PHE A 61 8.45 1.96 5.21
CA PHE A 61 7.14 1.54 4.77
C PHE A 61 6.06 2.47 5.33
N CYS A 62 5.22 3.00 4.46
CA CYS A 62 4.15 3.89 4.86
C CYS A 62 2.77 3.45 4.42
N GLY A 63 2.68 2.55 3.48
CA GLY A 63 1.37 2.13 3.00
C GLY A 63 1.44 1.07 1.93
N LEU A 64 0.28 0.67 1.44
CA LEU A 64 0.18 -0.30 0.37
C LEU A 64 -0.84 0.15 -0.66
N LEU A 65 -0.65 -0.33 -1.88
CA LEU A 65 -1.59 -0.12 -2.96
C LEU A 65 -1.62 -1.38 -3.79
N THR A 66 -2.81 -1.91 -4.05
CA THR A 66 -2.94 -3.06 -4.95
C THR A 66 -3.84 -2.69 -6.10
N ALA A 67 -3.55 -3.22 -7.27
CA ALA A 67 -4.24 -2.81 -8.47
C ALA A 67 -4.33 -3.94 -9.49
N TRP A 68 -5.39 -3.89 -10.28
CA TRP A 68 -5.58 -4.77 -11.41
C TRP A 68 -5.26 -3.98 -12.67
N HIS A 69 -4.43 -4.55 -13.53
CA HIS A 69 -4.01 -3.90 -14.75
C HIS A 69 -4.76 -4.49 -15.94
N PHE A 70 -5.62 -3.68 -16.52
CA PHE A 70 -6.37 -4.09 -17.71
C PHE A 70 -5.81 -3.36 -18.93
N GLU A 71 -6.24 -3.78 -20.11
CA GLU A 71 -5.68 -3.23 -21.34
C GLU A 71 -5.84 -1.72 -21.45
N THR A 72 -6.97 -1.19 -21.03
CA THR A 72 -7.25 0.22 -21.19
C THR A 72 -7.33 1.01 -19.89
N PHE A 73 -7.22 0.36 -18.74
CA PHE A 73 -7.31 1.06 -17.46
C PHE A 73 -6.69 0.23 -16.33
N VAL A 74 -6.47 0.89 -15.21
CA VAL A 74 -5.98 0.25 -14.00
C VAL A 74 -7.04 0.46 -12.92
N TYR A 75 -7.40 -0.62 -12.23
CA TYR A 75 -8.36 -0.54 -11.14
C TYR A 75 -7.63 -0.72 -9.81
N VAL A 76 -7.66 0.30 -8.97
CA VAL A 76 -7.05 0.21 -7.65
C VAL A 76 -8.04 -0.48 -6.72
N GLU A 77 -7.64 -1.63 -6.19
CA GLU A 77 -8.54 -2.40 -5.35
C GLU A 77 -8.40 -2.01 -3.87
N HIS A 78 -7.18 -1.87 -3.40
CA HIS A 78 -6.93 -1.50 -2.01
C HIS A 78 -5.85 -0.44 -1.93
N PHE A 79 -6.05 0.53 -1.07
CA PHE A 79 -5.09 1.59 -0.84
C PHE A 79 -5.17 1.95 0.64
N ALA A 80 -4.10 1.83 1.35
CA ALA A 80 -4.07 2.12 2.77
C ALA A 80 -2.73 2.73 3.17
N ILE A 81 -2.80 3.69 4.08
CA ILE A 81 -1.63 4.35 4.62
C ILE A 81 -1.59 4.06 6.12
N LEU A 82 -0.41 3.89 6.64
CA LEU A 82 -0.25 3.70 8.08
C LEU A 82 -0.84 4.88 8.84
N PRO A 83 -1.35 4.63 10.04
CA PRO A 83 -1.99 5.71 10.79
C PRO A 83 -1.01 6.81 11.16
N GLU A 84 -1.57 7.94 11.50
CA GLU A 84 -0.80 9.06 11.94
C GLU A 84 -0.02 8.70 13.18
N GLY A 85 1.19 9.21 13.29
CA GLY A 85 2.04 8.82 14.40
C GLY A 85 3.02 7.73 14.06
N SER A 86 2.91 7.14 12.87
CA SER A 86 3.81 6.08 12.45
C SER A 86 5.16 6.60 11.98
N GLY A 87 5.30 7.90 11.82
CA GLY A 87 6.53 8.49 11.28
C GLY A 87 6.43 8.88 9.83
N CYS A 88 5.41 8.43 9.15
CA CYS A 88 5.23 8.75 7.74
C CYS A 88 4.54 10.10 7.58
N ARG A 89 5.04 10.92 6.67
CA ARG A 89 4.47 12.24 6.44
C ARG A 89 3.46 12.27 5.32
N PHE A 90 3.55 11.31 4.42
CA PHE A 90 2.68 11.29 3.26
C PHE A 90 1.23 11.06 3.67
N ARG A 91 0.32 11.83 3.09
CA ARG A 91 -1.11 11.64 3.19
C ARG A 91 -1.72 11.85 1.81
N PRO A 92 -2.64 11.00 1.38
CA PRO A 92 -3.20 11.09 0.03
C PRO A 92 -3.97 12.37 -0.20
N TRP A 93 -4.49 12.94 0.88
CA TRP A 93 -5.16 14.22 0.80
C TRP A 93 -4.50 15.12 1.75
N GLY A 94 -4.42 16.30 1.45
CA GLY A 94 -3.92 17.25 2.38
C GLY A 94 -4.74 17.23 3.61
N PRO A 95 -5.31 18.28 4.00
CA PRO A 95 -5.92 18.41 5.30
C PRO A 95 -7.26 17.77 5.41
N THR A 96 -7.57 16.91 4.58
CA THR A 96 -8.89 16.51 4.55
C THR A 96 -9.27 15.57 5.52
N ALA A 97 -8.46 15.02 6.19
CA ALA A 97 -8.87 14.00 7.03
C ALA A 97 -9.74 14.56 8.05
N PRO A 98 -10.97 14.51 7.93
CA PRO A 98 -11.81 14.95 9.00
C PRO A 98 -11.61 13.95 10.03
N GLY A 99 -11.09 14.25 10.93
CA GLY A 99 -11.02 13.45 12.10
C GLY A 99 -11.15 12.08 11.95
#